data_71b66d9321d9af917e5c0c884ad676e4
#
_entry.id   71b66d9321d9af917e5c0c884ad676e4
#
_cell.length_a   1.000
_cell.length_b   1.000
_cell.length_c   1.000
_cell.angle_alpha   90.00
_cell.angle_beta   90.00
_cell.angle_gamma   90.00
#
_symmetry.space_group_name_H-M   'P 1'
#
loop_
_entity.id
_entity.type
_entity.pdbx_description
1 polymer ?
#
loop_
_entity_poly.entity_id
_entity_poly.type
_entity_poly.pdbx_seq_one_letter_code
_entity_poly.pdbx_strand_id
1 'polypeptide(L)'
;MSITSFYYLVLITLGVLIYYVIPQKAQWVILLCLSLVFYYFAATPYTIGYLIASTLIAYISTIWVQRRREKNGREAKGLLTITIVALVINIVIWFTVKGRGLWIPFASRFITWHYSSKLDSLINLQLIASLGMGYYTLQVLGYIIDCYWENVIPQKNPFKLFLFVAYFPQLTTGPISRYSQLETLYDRHKFEYQNIAFGAQRILWGFTKKIVLAERIGIIVSGINAAPSTYTGFYSWLAILLYPLQMYADFSGCMDIVLGTSELFGIKLAENFNNPFFSRTSQEFWQRWHITLGTWAKDYVLYPLLKSKLMIKFGKFTKKNFGKKPGKFLVNLVGMFILWMVMGIWHGGWRYIVGVSLWYWVILMLGDLLAPIFQKITTKLGMKTDSFSWHLFQSTRTYVIYAVGATFFSVGVS
;
A
#
# COMPACT_ATOMS: atom_id res chain seq x y z
N MET A 1 11.98 16.31 -7.64
CA MET A 1 10.71 17.09 -7.50
C MET A 1 9.80 16.32 -6.54
N SER A 2 9.34 16.96 -5.44
CA SER A 2 8.36 16.36 -4.52
C SER A 2 6.95 16.79 -4.91
N ILE A 3 5.93 16.00 -4.55
CA ILE A 3 4.50 16.36 -4.74
C ILE A 3 4.09 17.62 -3.95
N THR A 4 4.90 18.03 -2.97
CA THR A 4 4.70 19.27 -2.18
C THR A 4 5.55 20.44 -2.68
N SER A 5 6.33 20.27 -3.74
CA SER A 5 7.19 21.33 -4.26
C SER A 5 6.43 22.31 -5.17
N PHE A 6 6.90 23.55 -5.23
CA PHE A 6 6.40 24.54 -6.17
C PHE A 6 6.45 24.04 -7.64
N TYR A 7 7.51 23.33 -8.01
CA TYR A 7 7.66 22.76 -9.35
C TYR A 7 6.57 21.73 -9.69
N TYR A 8 6.06 21.01 -8.69
CA TYR A 8 4.92 20.11 -8.89
C TYR A 8 3.64 20.89 -9.22
N LEU A 9 3.38 22.00 -8.51
CA LEU A 9 2.23 22.87 -8.79
C LEU A 9 2.32 23.48 -10.19
N VAL A 10 3.51 23.89 -10.62
CA VAL A 10 3.74 24.36 -12.00
C VAL A 10 3.45 23.25 -13.00
N LEU A 11 3.96 22.03 -12.77
CA LEU A 11 3.73 20.87 -13.65
C LEU A 11 2.24 20.57 -13.82
N ILE A 12 1.48 20.51 -12.72
CA ILE A 12 0.04 20.20 -12.81
C ILE A 12 -0.74 21.34 -13.46
N THR A 13 -0.42 22.60 -13.16
CA THR A 13 -1.11 23.76 -13.77
C THR A 13 -0.91 23.79 -15.28
N LEU A 14 0.34 23.71 -15.75
CA LEU A 14 0.64 23.64 -17.17
C LEU A 14 0.05 22.37 -17.82
N GLY A 15 0.13 21.25 -17.10
CA GLY A 15 -0.44 19.98 -17.54
C GLY A 15 -1.94 20.07 -17.78
N VAL A 16 -2.71 20.64 -16.84
CA VAL A 16 -4.17 20.81 -16.96
C VAL A 16 -4.51 21.73 -18.13
N LEU A 17 -3.80 22.85 -18.30
CA LEU A 17 -4.04 23.77 -19.42
C LEU A 17 -3.83 23.06 -20.78
N ILE A 18 -2.73 22.35 -20.95
CA ILE A 18 -2.44 21.62 -22.17
C ILE A 18 -3.47 20.49 -22.38
N TYR A 19 -3.82 19.77 -21.31
CA TYR A 19 -4.71 18.62 -21.36
C TYR A 19 -6.09 18.92 -21.93
N TYR A 20 -6.68 20.05 -21.58
CA TYR A 20 -8.01 20.44 -22.07
C TYR A 20 -8.00 21.19 -23.39
N VAL A 21 -6.85 21.69 -23.85
CA VAL A 21 -6.71 22.36 -25.17
C VAL A 21 -6.50 21.34 -26.28
N ILE A 22 -5.83 20.23 -26.03
CA ILE A 22 -5.56 19.23 -27.07
C ILE A 22 -6.79 18.39 -27.42
N PRO A 23 -6.79 17.74 -28.59
CA PRO A 23 -7.85 16.80 -28.95
C PRO A 23 -8.00 15.68 -27.90
N GLN A 24 -9.23 15.44 -27.44
CA GLN A 24 -9.52 14.48 -26.36
C GLN A 24 -8.94 13.07 -26.60
N LYS A 25 -8.80 12.64 -27.86
CA LYS A 25 -8.18 11.35 -28.22
C LYS A 25 -6.69 11.25 -27.81
N ALA A 26 -6.03 12.40 -27.66
CA ALA A 26 -4.62 12.49 -27.31
C ALA A 26 -4.36 12.79 -25.82
N GLN A 27 -5.40 13.00 -25.02
CA GLN A 27 -5.27 13.36 -23.60
C GLN A 27 -4.43 12.36 -22.80
N TRP A 28 -4.62 11.05 -23.02
CA TRP A 28 -3.80 10.02 -22.36
C TRP A 28 -2.30 10.14 -22.68
N VAL A 29 -1.94 10.67 -23.85
CA VAL A 29 -0.53 10.90 -24.23
C VAL A 29 0.06 12.01 -23.37
N ILE A 30 -0.73 13.08 -23.11
CA ILE A 30 -0.28 14.15 -22.20
C ILE A 30 -0.06 13.63 -20.79
N LEU A 31 -0.96 12.80 -20.27
CA LEU A 31 -0.76 12.15 -18.97
C LEU A 31 0.51 11.30 -18.93
N LEU A 32 0.81 10.60 -20.02
CA LEU A 32 2.04 9.83 -20.15
C LEU A 32 3.28 10.75 -20.17
N CYS A 33 3.26 11.83 -20.95
CA CYS A 33 4.35 12.80 -20.98
C CYS A 33 4.57 13.45 -19.61
N LEU A 34 3.50 13.88 -18.93
CA LEU A 34 3.58 14.43 -17.58
C LEU A 34 4.17 13.42 -16.59
N SER A 35 3.81 12.14 -16.71
CA SER A 35 4.35 11.08 -15.87
C SER A 35 5.86 10.86 -16.08
N LEU A 36 6.32 10.91 -17.31
CA LEU A 36 7.75 10.83 -17.66
C LEU A 36 8.52 12.07 -17.17
N VAL A 37 7.98 13.26 -17.38
CA VAL A 37 8.56 14.52 -16.87
C VAL A 37 8.64 14.49 -15.35
N PHE A 38 7.55 14.13 -14.67
CA PHE A 38 7.55 14.00 -13.22
C PHE A 38 8.61 13.00 -12.73
N TYR A 39 8.68 11.82 -13.35
CA TYR A 39 9.66 10.80 -12.99
C TYR A 39 11.10 11.32 -13.13
N TYR A 40 11.41 11.96 -14.26
CA TYR A 40 12.74 12.50 -14.54
C TYR A 40 13.21 13.49 -13.47
N PHE A 41 12.33 14.39 -13.02
CA PHE A 41 12.68 15.40 -12.01
C PHE A 41 12.48 14.93 -10.55
N ALA A 42 11.73 13.85 -10.32
CA ALA A 42 11.44 13.36 -8.97
C ALA A 42 12.35 12.21 -8.53
N ALA A 43 12.98 11.50 -9.47
CA ALA A 43 13.78 10.31 -9.23
C ALA A 43 15.15 10.39 -9.90
N THR A 44 16.00 9.43 -9.60
CA THR A 44 17.23 9.18 -10.37
C THR A 44 16.85 8.59 -11.72
N PRO A 45 17.11 9.26 -12.86
CA PRO A 45 16.51 8.90 -14.15
C PRO A 45 16.71 7.45 -14.59
N TYR A 46 17.89 6.85 -14.38
CA TYR A 46 18.15 5.48 -14.78
C TYR A 46 17.30 4.43 -14.05
N THR A 47 16.73 4.78 -12.88
CA THR A 47 15.86 3.87 -12.14
C THR A 47 14.51 3.61 -12.82
N ILE A 48 14.16 4.40 -13.86
CA ILE A 48 13.00 4.14 -14.72
C ILE A 48 13.09 2.77 -15.41
N GLY A 49 14.31 2.24 -15.57
CA GLY A 49 14.54 0.91 -16.13
C GLY A 49 13.80 -0.20 -15.38
N TYR A 50 13.68 -0.11 -14.05
CA TYR A 50 12.91 -1.08 -13.25
C TYR A 50 11.40 -1.00 -13.55
N LEU A 51 10.89 0.22 -13.68
CA LEU A 51 9.48 0.47 -14.02
C LEU A 51 9.15 -0.07 -15.41
N ILE A 52 10.01 0.21 -16.39
CA ILE A 52 9.89 -0.29 -17.76
C ILE A 52 9.97 -1.83 -17.77
N ALA A 53 10.96 -2.42 -17.11
CA ALA A 53 11.12 -3.87 -17.04
C ALA A 53 9.89 -4.56 -16.43
N SER A 54 9.40 -4.06 -15.27
CA SER A 54 8.19 -4.59 -14.62
C SER A 54 6.96 -4.51 -15.52
N THR A 55 6.79 -3.38 -16.22
CA THR A 55 5.66 -3.19 -17.15
C THR A 55 5.76 -4.09 -18.36
N LEU A 56 6.96 -4.25 -18.94
CA LEU A 56 7.18 -5.13 -20.10
C LEU A 56 6.94 -6.60 -19.75
N ILE A 57 7.40 -7.06 -18.59
CA ILE A 57 7.14 -8.42 -18.10
C ILE A 57 5.63 -8.66 -17.98
N ALA A 58 4.90 -7.71 -17.38
CA ALA A 58 3.45 -7.80 -17.27
C ALA A 58 2.77 -7.81 -18.65
N TYR A 59 3.17 -6.91 -19.54
CA TYR A 59 2.62 -6.82 -20.90
C TYR A 59 2.81 -8.12 -21.68
N ILE A 60 4.05 -8.59 -21.77
CA ILE A 60 4.40 -9.80 -22.55
C ILE A 60 3.68 -11.03 -21.97
N SER A 61 3.73 -11.21 -20.66
CA SER A 61 3.14 -12.37 -20.01
C SER A 61 1.62 -12.42 -20.15
N THR A 62 0.92 -11.29 -19.96
CA THR A 62 -0.53 -11.23 -20.03
C THR A 62 -1.05 -11.39 -21.47
N ILE A 63 -0.38 -10.78 -22.46
CA ILE A 63 -0.69 -11.00 -23.88
C ILE A 63 -0.43 -12.46 -24.27
N TRP A 64 0.65 -13.07 -23.78
CA TRP A 64 0.95 -14.48 -24.06
C TRP A 64 -0.09 -15.42 -23.44
N VAL A 65 -0.48 -15.17 -22.17
CA VAL A 65 -1.58 -15.91 -21.51
C VAL A 65 -2.85 -15.80 -22.31
N GLN A 66 -3.23 -14.60 -22.73
CA GLN A 66 -4.45 -14.35 -23.51
C GLN A 66 -4.43 -15.10 -24.85
N ARG A 67 -3.36 -14.95 -25.66
CA ARG A 67 -3.22 -15.63 -26.96
C ARG A 67 -3.26 -17.15 -26.82
N ARG A 68 -2.60 -17.69 -25.80
CA ARG A 68 -2.57 -19.13 -25.56
C ARG A 68 -3.93 -19.66 -25.13
N ARG A 69 -4.68 -18.87 -24.34
CA ARG A 69 -6.06 -19.17 -23.94
C ARG A 69 -7.01 -19.15 -25.14
N GLU A 70 -6.89 -18.15 -26.01
CA GLU A 70 -7.69 -18.06 -27.24
C GLU A 70 -7.45 -19.23 -28.18
N LYS A 71 -6.18 -19.69 -28.31
CA LYS A 71 -5.82 -20.80 -29.19
C LYS A 71 -6.17 -22.17 -28.63
N ASN A 72 -5.99 -22.41 -27.34
CA ASN A 72 -6.00 -23.75 -26.73
C ASN A 72 -7.08 -23.92 -25.63
N GLY A 73 -7.94 -22.91 -25.42
CA GLY A 73 -8.99 -22.91 -24.41
C GLY A 73 -8.54 -22.48 -23.01
N ARG A 74 -9.52 -22.35 -22.12
CA ARG A 74 -9.30 -21.83 -20.74
C ARG A 74 -8.36 -22.69 -19.90
N GLU A 75 -8.32 -23.99 -20.12
CA GLU A 75 -7.48 -24.95 -19.37
C GLU A 75 -6.15 -25.25 -20.06
N ALA A 76 -5.73 -24.40 -21.00
CA ALA A 76 -4.48 -24.59 -21.73
C ALA A 76 -3.29 -24.77 -20.78
N LYS A 77 -2.50 -25.84 -21.03
CA LYS A 77 -1.30 -26.10 -20.21
C LYS A 77 -0.34 -24.92 -20.26
N GLY A 78 0.23 -24.57 -19.10
CA GLY A 78 1.27 -23.55 -18.97
C GLY A 78 0.75 -22.12 -18.73
N LEU A 79 -0.56 -21.83 -18.73
CA LEU A 79 -1.09 -20.51 -18.38
C LEU A 79 -0.66 -20.10 -16.96
N LEU A 80 -0.83 -20.99 -16.00
CA LEU A 80 -0.42 -20.78 -14.62
C LEU A 80 1.12 -20.60 -14.51
N THR A 81 1.88 -21.39 -15.24
CA THR A 81 3.35 -21.31 -15.22
C THR A 81 3.83 -19.95 -15.73
N ILE A 82 3.31 -19.45 -16.86
CA ILE A 82 3.65 -18.13 -17.40
C ILE A 82 3.32 -17.04 -16.38
N THR A 83 2.15 -17.13 -15.77
CA THR A 83 1.69 -16.17 -14.74
C THR A 83 2.62 -16.20 -13.53
N ILE A 84 2.93 -17.38 -12.97
CA ILE A 84 3.82 -17.53 -11.81
C ILE A 84 5.22 -16.98 -12.12
N VAL A 85 5.79 -17.31 -13.28
CA VAL A 85 7.11 -16.81 -13.68
C VAL A 85 7.11 -15.27 -13.74
N ALA A 86 6.09 -14.65 -14.33
CA ALA A 86 5.97 -13.20 -14.39
C ALA A 86 5.86 -12.56 -12.99
N LEU A 87 5.06 -13.15 -12.10
CA LEU A 87 4.94 -12.70 -10.71
C LEU A 87 6.26 -12.82 -9.97
N VAL A 88 6.93 -13.97 -10.07
CA VAL A 88 8.23 -14.23 -9.41
C VAL A 88 9.29 -13.25 -9.89
N ILE A 89 9.42 -13.00 -11.19
CA ILE A 89 10.40 -12.04 -11.71
C ILE A 89 10.14 -10.63 -11.13
N ASN A 90 8.89 -10.15 -11.10
CA ASN A 90 8.57 -8.85 -10.53
C ASN A 90 8.83 -8.79 -9.01
N ILE A 91 8.54 -9.86 -8.27
CA ILE A 91 8.85 -9.97 -6.84
C ILE A 91 10.37 -9.99 -6.61
N VAL A 92 11.13 -10.69 -7.44
CA VAL A 92 12.61 -10.72 -7.35
C VAL A 92 13.19 -9.32 -7.61
N ILE A 93 12.75 -8.62 -8.64
CA ILE A 93 13.17 -7.23 -8.91
C ILE A 93 12.87 -6.34 -7.68
N TRP A 94 11.69 -6.43 -7.13
CA TRP A 94 11.31 -5.66 -5.93
C TRP A 94 12.18 -6.06 -4.72
N PHE A 95 12.35 -7.36 -4.47
CA PHE A 95 13.08 -7.87 -3.31
C PHE A 95 14.56 -7.52 -3.35
N THR A 96 15.21 -7.63 -4.51
CA THR A 96 16.63 -7.30 -4.67
C THR A 96 16.89 -5.81 -4.48
N VAL A 97 15.98 -4.94 -4.88
CA VAL A 97 16.19 -3.49 -4.85
C VAL A 97 15.62 -2.87 -3.57
N LYS A 98 14.32 -3.01 -3.32
CA LYS A 98 13.66 -2.40 -2.15
C LYS A 98 13.72 -3.27 -0.90
N GLY A 99 13.71 -4.59 -1.06
CA GLY A 99 13.80 -5.55 0.05
C GLY A 99 15.19 -5.71 0.67
N ARG A 100 16.17 -4.88 0.32
CA ARG A 100 17.56 -4.95 0.82
C ARG A 100 17.67 -5.00 2.34
N GLY A 101 16.87 -4.22 3.04
CA GLY A 101 16.82 -4.23 4.51
C GLY A 101 16.47 -5.59 5.14
N LEU A 102 15.89 -6.51 4.36
CA LEU A 102 15.54 -7.85 4.80
C LEU A 102 16.67 -8.87 4.55
N TRP A 103 17.25 -8.85 3.34
CA TRP A 103 18.17 -9.91 2.96
C TRP A 103 19.66 -9.56 3.19
N ILE A 104 20.07 -8.28 3.16
CA ILE A 104 21.47 -7.90 3.39
C ILE A 104 21.97 -8.34 4.78
N PRO A 105 21.26 -8.10 5.90
CA PRO A 105 21.72 -8.55 7.21
C PRO A 105 21.88 -10.06 7.31
N PHE A 106 21.07 -10.82 6.55
CA PHE A 106 21.18 -12.27 6.48
C PHE A 106 22.35 -12.69 5.59
N ALA A 107 22.47 -12.11 4.41
CA ALA A 107 23.54 -12.41 3.46
C ALA A 107 24.92 -12.05 4.01
N SER A 108 25.07 -10.89 4.66
CA SER A 108 26.34 -10.47 5.28
C SER A 108 26.80 -11.46 6.35
N ARG A 109 25.89 -11.98 7.20
CA ARG A 109 26.20 -13.00 8.20
C ARG A 109 26.69 -14.33 7.59
N PHE A 110 26.14 -14.73 6.44
CA PHE A 110 26.50 -15.98 5.76
C PHE A 110 27.78 -15.85 4.96
N ILE A 111 28.07 -14.67 4.42
CA ILE A 111 29.16 -14.37 3.51
C ILE A 111 30.45 -14.10 4.26
N THR A 112 30.42 -13.42 5.39
CA THR A 112 31.57 -13.23 6.28
C THR A 112 32.16 -14.55 6.75
N TRP A 113 31.39 -15.64 6.67
CA TRP A 113 31.86 -16.99 7.02
C TRP A 113 32.48 -17.75 5.84
N HIS A 114 32.19 -17.40 4.56
CA HIS A 114 32.61 -18.20 3.41
C HIS A 114 33.31 -17.47 2.24
N TYR A 115 33.20 -16.12 2.09
CA TYR A 115 33.74 -15.45 0.89
C TYR A 115 34.05 -13.97 1.10
N SER A 116 35.29 -13.54 0.88
CA SER A 116 35.79 -12.25 1.36
C SER A 116 35.95 -11.10 0.36
N SER A 117 35.69 -11.12 -0.91
CA SER A 117 35.95 -9.91 -1.71
C SER A 117 35.06 -9.63 -2.93
N LYS A 118 34.61 -10.63 -3.65
CA LYS A 118 33.75 -10.38 -4.83
C LYS A 118 32.27 -10.13 -4.51
N LEU A 119 31.78 -10.62 -3.36
CA LEU A 119 30.40 -10.41 -2.95
C LEU A 119 30.19 -9.10 -2.21
N ASP A 120 31.24 -8.56 -1.58
CA ASP A 120 31.19 -7.19 -1.01
C ASP A 120 30.91 -6.15 -2.09
N SER A 121 31.40 -6.35 -3.31
CA SER A 121 31.06 -5.46 -4.44
C SER A 121 29.60 -5.57 -4.88
N LEU A 122 28.98 -6.75 -4.81
CA LEU A 122 27.55 -6.94 -5.12
C LEU A 122 26.65 -6.42 -3.98
N ILE A 123 27.06 -6.61 -2.72
CA ILE A 123 26.37 -6.05 -1.56
C ILE A 123 26.49 -4.53 -1.53
N ASN A 124 27.65 -4.00 -1.91
CA ASN A 124 27.95 -2.58 -2.03
C ASN A 124 27.41 -1.95 -3.33
N LEU A 125 26.88 -2.74 -4.29
CA LEU A 125 26.17 -2.19 -5.43
C LEU A 125 25.02 -1.34 -4.90
N GLN A 126 25.14 -0.02 -4.98
CA GLN A 126 24.10 0.92 -4.56
C GLN A 126 22.92 0.85 -5.54
N LEU A 127 22.12 -0.22 -5.43
CA LEU A 127 20.87 -0.32 -6.17
C LEU A 127 19.91 0.70 -5.59
N ILE A 128 19.79 1.84 -6.25
CA ILE A 128 18.85 2.90 -5.86
C ILE A 128 17.45 2.41 -6.22
N ALA A 129 16.56 2.38 -5.23
CA ALA A 129 15.18 2.00 -5.47
C ALA A 129 14.49 2.99 -6.42
N SER A 130 13.74 2.46 -7.38
CA SER A 130 12.87 3.25 -8.25
C SER A 130 11.81 3.99 -7.45
N LEU A 131 11.50 5.21 -7.87
CA LEU A 131 10.41 5.98 -7.30
C LEU A 131 9.11 5.18 -7.37
N GLY A 132 8.40 5.09 -6.24
CA GLY A 132 7.12 4.38 -6.17
C GLY A 132 7.19 2.85 -6.28
N MET A 133 8.39 2.23 -6.22
CA MET A 133 8.59 0.79 -6.45
C MET A 133 7.67 -0.09 -5.61
N GLY A 134 7.38 0.26 -4.36
CA GLY A 134 6.45 -0.49 -3.54
C GLY A 134 5.02 -0.47 -4.09
N TYR A 135 4.57 0.68 -4.56
CA TYR A 135 3.21 0.88 -5.06
C TYR A 135 3.01 0.25 -6.44
N TYR A 136 3.84 0.60 -7.42
CA TYR A 136 3.65 0.08 -8.78
C TYR A 136 3.87 -1.43 -8.87
N THR A 137 4.72 -2.02 -8.02
CA THR A 137 4.88 -3.48 -8.01
C THR A 137 3.56 -4.16 -7.64
N LEU A 138 2.84 -3.67 -6.61
CA LEU A 138 1.53 -4.23 -6.27
C LEU A 138 0.50 -4.04 -7.39
N GLN A 139 0.52 -2.91 -8.10
CA GLN A 139 -0.34 -2.68 -9.26
C GLN A 139 -0.05 -3.67 -10.39
N VAL A 140 1.23 -3.87 -10.71
CA VAL A 140 1.69 -4.82 -11.74
C VAL A 140 1.31 -6.26 -11.37
N LEU A 141 1.56 -6.68 -10.13
CA LEU A 141 1.18 -8.00 -9.65
C LEU A 141 -0.35 -8.21 -9.71
N GLY A 142 -1.13 -7.24 -9.26
CA GLY A 142 -2.58 -7.27 -9.36
C GLY A 142 -3.07 -7.39 -10.81
N TYR A 143 -2.49 -6.60 -11.72
CA TYR A 143 -2.84 -6.66 -13.16
C TYR A 143 -2.55 -8.02 -13.78
N ILE A 144 -1.38 -8.62 -13.50
CA ILE A 144 -1.03 -9.96 -14.01
C ILE A 144 -2.03 -11.01 -13.51
N ILE A 145 -2.38 -10.95 -12.21
CA ILE A 145 -3.33 -11.87 -11.59
C ILE A 145 -4.74 -11.68 -12.16
N ASP A 146 -5.21 -10.42 -12.29
CA ASP A 146 -6.54 -10.12 -12.84
C ASP A 146 -6.69 -10.59 -14.30
N CYS A 147 -5.65 -10.44 -15.12
CA CYS A 147 -5.63 -10.99 -16.48
C CYS A 147 -5.67 -12.52 -16.48
N TYR A 148 -4.98 -13.17 -15.55
CA TYR A 148 -5.04 -14.63 -15.40
C TYR A 148 -6.42 -15.11 -14.96
N TRP A 149 -7.09 -14.40 -14.04
CA TRP A 149 -8.44 -14.70 -13.57
C TRP A 149 -9.56 -14.27 -14.55
N GLU A 150 -9.22 -13.65 -15.66
CA GLU A 150 -10.16 -13.09 -16.64
C GLU A 150 -11.02 -11.94 -16.09
N ASN A 151 -10.60 -11.31 -14.99
CA ASN A 151 -11.25 -10.10 -14.47
C ASN A 151 -10.97 -8.87 -15.36
N VAL A 152 -9.86 -8.90 -16.10
CA VAL A 152 -9.40 -7.82 -16.98
C VAL A 152 -8.90 -8.40 -18.29
N ILE A 153 -9.30 -7.77 -19.41
CA ILE A 153 -8.74 -8.07 -20.73
C ILE A 153 -7.36 -7.39 -20.84
N PRO A 154 -6.29 -8.14 -21.22
CA PRO A 154 -4.97 -7.56 -21.33
C PRO A 154 -4.91 -6.34 -22.26
N GLN A 155 -4.29 -5.26 -21.80
CA GLN A 155 -4.10 -4.05 -22.60
C GLN A 155 -3.17 -4.33 -23.79
N LYS A 156 -3.67 -4.09 -25.00
CA LYS A 156 -2.92 -4.34 -26.25
C LYS A 156 -1.89 -3.23 -26.57
N ASN A 157 -2.05 -2.03 -26.02
CA ASN A 157 -1.13 -0.93 -26.23
C ASN A 157 -0.14 -0.85 -25.05
N PRO A 158 1.16 -1.10 -25.27
CA PRO A 158 2.16 -1.09 -24.19
C PRO A 158 2.33 0.29 -23.54
N PHE A 159 2.14 1.38 -24.28
CA PHE A 159 2.23 2.74 -23.73
C PHE A 159 1.06 3.08 -22.80
N LYS A 160 -0.13 2.57 -23.09
CA LYS A 160 -1.27 2.69 -22.19
C LYS A 160 -1.05 1.89 -20.91
N LEU A 161 -0.55 0.64 -21.01
CA LEU A 161 -0.18 -0.13 -19.83
C LEU A 161 0.93 0.56 -19.02
N PHE A 162 1.92 1.14 -19.70
CA PHE A 162 2.96 1.90 -19.03
C PHE A 162 2.39 3.15 -18.32
N LEU A 163 1.45 3.86 -18.92
CA LEU A 163 0.76 4.97 -18.26
C LEU A 163 0.04 4.53 -16.99
N PHE A 164 -0.67 3.38 -17.00
CA PHE A 164 -1.32 2.84 -15.80
C PHE A 164 -0.33 2.65 -14.64
N VAL A 165 0.86 2.10 -14.94
CA VAL A 165 1.90 1.82 -13.93
C VAL A 165 2.63 3.09 -13.50
N ALA A 166 2.88 4.01 -14.44
CA ALA A 166 3.68 5.22 -14.25
C ALA A 166 2.87 6.47 -13.91
N TYR A 167 1.54 6.39 -13.79
CA TYR A 167 0.65 7.53 -13.61
C TYR A 167 1.10 8.44 -12.46
N PHE A 168 1.58 9.64 -12.80
CA PHE A 168 2.38 10.47 -11.93
C PHE A 168 1.71 10.90 -10.61
N PRO A 169 0.40 11.16 -10.53
CA PRO A 169 -0.18 11.54 -9.25
C PRO A 169 -0.05 10.44 -8.20
N GLN A 170 -0.29 9.17 -8.60
CA GLN A 170 -0.30 8.05 -7.66
C GLN A 170 1.05 7.34 -7.50
N LEU A 171 2.04 7.63 -8.36
CA LEU A 171 3.28 6.85 -8.44
C LEU A 171 4.06 6.81 -7.11
N THR A 172 4.08 7.91 -6.35
CA THR A 172 4.89 8.03 -5.13
C THR A 172 4.21 7.53 -3.87
N THR A 173 2.97 7.90 -3.66
CA THR A 173 2.19 7.70 -2.43
C THR A 173 0.70 7.48 -2.68
N GLY A 174 0.28 7.36 -3.92
CA GLY A 174 -1.12 7.26 -4.28
C GLY A 174 -1.80 5.96 -3.85
N PRO A 175 -3.11 5.86 -4.07
CA PRO A 175 -3.83 4.63 -3.82
C PRO A 175 -3.30 3.52 -4.73
N ILE A 176 -3.32 2.27 -4.22
CA ILE A 176 -2.94 1.09 -5.01
C ILE A 176 -4.15 0.73 -5.89
N SER A 177 -4.24 1.40 -7.03
CA SER A 177 -5.36 1.24 -7.96
C SER A 177 -5.26 -0.06 -8.75
N ARG A 178 -6.40 -0.68 -9.03
CA ARG A 178 -6.50 -1.79 -9.98
C ARG A 178 -6.61 -1.25 -11.39
N TYR A 179 -6.25 -2.07 -12.36
CA TYR A 179 -6.32 -1.68 -13.77
C TYR A 179 -7.76 -1.25 -14.15
N SER A 180 -8.77 -2.03 -13.76
CA SER A 180 -10.17 -1.72 -14.02
C SER A 180 -10.65 -0.39 -13.40
N GLN A 181 -10.04 0.07 -12.32
CA GLN A 181 -10.36 1.35 -11.69
C GLN A 181 -9.75 2.55 -12.44
N LEU A 182 -8.72 2.31 -13.24
CA LEU A 182 -7.98 3.34 -13.96
C LEU A 182 -8.14 3.28 -15.49
N GLU A 183 -9.06 2.47 -15.99
CA GLU A 183 -9.39 2.49 -17.43
C GLU A 183 -9.84 3.87 -17.91
N THR A 184 -10.41 4.66 -17.01
CA THR A 184 -10.76 6.08 -17.26
C THR A 184 -9.57 6.94 -17.68
N LEU A 185 -8.31 6.54 -17.43
CA LEU A 185 -7.11 7.22 -17.96
C LEU A 185 -7.11 7.36 -19.48
N TYR A 186 -7.85 6.50 -20.19
CA TYR A 186 -7.89 6.43 -21.65
C TYR A 186 -9.16 7.01 -22.23
N ASP A 187 -10.09 7.46 -21.38
CA ASP A 187 -11.34 8.06 -21.77
C ASP A 187 -11.12 9.50 -22.27
N ARG A 188 -12.18 10.06 -22.83
CA ARG A 188 -12.20 11.46 -23.28
C ARG A 188 -12.81 12.30 -22.18
N HIS A 189 -12.01 13.21 -21.63
CA HIS A 189 -12.45 14.09 -20.57
C HIS A 189 -12.77 15.48 -21.14
N LYS A 190 -13.96 15.98 -20.82
CA LYS A 190 -14.35 17.35 -21.06
C LYS A 190 -13.92 18.22 -19.88
N PHE A 191 -13.66 19.49 -20.14
CA PHE A 191 -13.44 20.45 -19.07
C PHE A 191 -14.74 20.60 -18.25
N GLU A 192 -14.64 20.37 -16.96
CA GLU A 192 -15.72 20.55 -16.00
C GLU A 192 -15.19 21.41 -14.84
N TYR A 193 -15.81 22.58 -14.63
CA TYR A 193 -15.42 23.48 -13.56
C TYR A 193 -15.42 22.81 -12.17
N GLN A 194 -16.38 21.93 -11.92
CA GLN A 194 -16.47 21.21 -10.64
C GLN A 194 -15.23 20.36 -10.36
N ASN A 195 -14.70 19.66 -11.35
CA ASN A 195 -13.47 18.86 -11.21
C ASN A 195 -12.27 19.74 -10.85
N ILE A 196 -12.18 20.93 -11.48
CA ILE A 196 -11.12 21.88 -11.15
C ILE A 196 -11.29 22.45 -9.74
N ALA A 197 -12.51 22.86 -9.37
CA ALA A 197 -12.78 23.46 -8.07
C ALA A 197 -12.54 22.46 -6.94
N PHE A 198 -13.10 21.25 -7.04
CA PHE A 198 -12.92 20.22 -6.01
C PHE A 198 -11.48 19.70 -5.95
N GLY A 199 -10.84 19.49 -7.11
CA GLY A 199 -9.45 19.09 -7.18
C GLY A 199 -8.52 20.09 -6.51
N ALA A 200 -8.70 21.38 -6.80
CA ALA A 200 -7.90 22.46 -6.21
C ALA A 200 -8.14 22.58 -4.68
N GLN A 201 -9.40 22.54 -4.23
CA GLN A 201 -9.73 22.56 -2.79
C GLN A 201 -9.10 21.36 -2.07
N ARG A 202 -9.13 20.19 -2.68
CA ARG A 202 -8.57 18.98 -2.11
C ARG A 202 -7.04 19.06 -2.02
N ILE A 203 -6.38 19.59 -3.03
CA ILE A 203 -4.93 19.85 -3.00
C ILE A 203 -4.58 20.80 -1.84
N LEU A 204 -5.29 21.91 -1.71
CA LEU A 204 -5.07 22.88 -0.60
C LEU A 204 -5.27 22.22 0.77
N TRP A 205 -6.29 21.39 0.91
CA TRP A 205 -6.52 20.64 2.15
C TRP A 205 -5.38 19.64 2.43
N GLY A 206 -4.88 18.98 1.40
CA GLY A 206 -3.72 18.09 1.49
C GLY A 206 -2.46 18.83 1.95
N PHE A 207 -2.18 19.99 1.38
CA PHE A 207 -1.08 20.86 1.83
C PHE A 207 -1.25 21.31 3.29
N THR A 208 -2.46 21.70 3.69
CA THR A 208 -2.76 22.09 5.07
C THR A 208 -2.43 20.95 6.03
N LYS A 209 -2.91 19.74 5.75
CA LYS A 209 -2.61 18.57 6.59
C LYS A 209 -1.12 18.29 6.67
N LYS A 210 -0.42 18.34 5.54
CA LYS A 210 1.00 17.98 5.50
C LYS A 210 1.89 19.05 6.13
N ILE A 211 1.76 20.32 5.72
CA ILE A 211 2.66 21.40 6.13
C ILE A 211 2.27 21.96 7.50
N VAL A 212 0.96 22.21 7.72
CA VAL A 212 0.51 22.88 8.94
C VAL A 212 0.38 21.89 10.11
N LEU A 213 -0.13 20.67 9.86
CA LEU A 213 -0.34 19.71 10.94
C LEU A 213 0.84 18.74 11.08
N ALA A 214 1.18 17.99 10.03
CA ALA A 214 2.17 16.90 10.14
C ALA A 214 3.57 17.41 10.46
N GLU A 215 4.05 18.45 9.78
CA GLU A 215 5.39 18.99 10.04
C GLU A 215 5.50 19.62 11.44
N ARG A 216 4.47 20.32 11.92
CA ARG A 216 4.50 20.92 13.27
C ARG A 216 4.48 19.86 14.36
N ILE A 217 3.62 18.84 14.24
CA ILE A 217 3.63 17.71 15.17
C ILE A 217 4.98 16.95 15.06
N GLY A 218 5.51 16.82 13.86
CA GLY A 218 6.79 16.16 13.59
C GLY A 218 7.97 16.80 14.32
N ILE A 219 8.02 18.13 14.43
CA ILE A 219 9.04 18.85 15.19
C ILE A 219 9.02 18.41 16.67
N ILE A 220 7.82 18.32 17.26
CA ILE A 220 7.66 17.91 18.67
C ILE A 220 8.09 16.45 18.84
N VAL A 221 7.57 15.54 18.00
CA VAL A 221 7.87 14.10 18.10
C VAL A 221 9.36 13.81 17.87
N SER A 222 9.97 14.43 16.85
CA SER A 222 11.40 14.26 16.56
C SER A 222 12.29 14.85 17.65
N GLY A 223 11.92 16.01 18.21
CA GLY A 223 12.64 16.62 19.31
C GLY A 223 12.66 15.74 20.57
N ILE A 224 11.54 15.15 20.93
CA ILE A 224 11.46 14.20 22.05
C ILE A 224 12.30 12.93 21.76
N ASN A 225 12.17 12.36 20.57
CA ASN A 225 12.89 11.14 20.18
C ASN A 225 14.41 11.34 20.04
N ALA A 226 14.86 12.56 19.77
CA ALA A 226 16.29 12.88 19.65
C ALA A 226 17.03 12.88 21.01
N ALA A 227 16.33 13.06 22.13
CA ALA A 227 16.93 13.10 23.46
C ALA A 227 16.14 12.22 24.47
N PRO A 228 16.10 10.90 24.28
CA PRO A 228 15.25 9.99 25.07
C PRO A 228 15.66 9.90 26.54
N SER A 229 16.92 10.23 26.87
CA SER A 229 17.40 10.31 28.28
C SER A 229 16.88 11.56 28.99
N THR A 230 16.62 12.64 28.25
CA THR A 230 16.11 13.91 28.80
C THR A 230 14.59 13.92 28.88
N TYR A 231 13.93 13.42 27.84
CA TYR A 231 12.47 13.40 27.71
C TYR A 231 11.91 12.04 28.09
N THR A 232 11.76 11.79 29.37
CA THR A 232 11.24 10.53 29.93
C THR A 232 9.80 10.66 30.41
N GLY A 233 9.17 9.54 30.78
CA GLY A 233 7.86 9.51 31.42
C GLY A 233 6.75 10.14 30.56
N PHE A 234 6.21 11.28 30.97
CA PHE A 234 5.14 11.98 30.26
C PHE A 234 5.48 12.32 28.82
N TYR A 235 6.70 12.78 28.56
CA TYR A 235 7.14 13.16 27.20
C TYR A 235 7.18 11.95 26.26
N SER A 236 7.59 10.78 26.74
CA SER A 236 7.56 9.55 25.93
C SER A 236 6.13 9.20 25.53
N TRP A 237 5.18 9.28 26.45
CA TRP A 237 3.76 9.05 26.13
C TRP A 237 3.20 10.12 25.19
N LEU A 238 3.61 11.37 25.35
CA LEU A 238 3.24 12.45 24.45
C LEU A 238 3.70 12.15 23.02
N ALA A 239 4.95 11.74 22.83
CA ALA A 239 5.46 11.35 21.50
C ALA A 239 4.71 10.15 20.94
N ILE A 240 4.43 9.11 21.75
CA ILE A 240 3.66 7.93 21.34
C ILE A 240 2.26 8.32 20.86
N LEU A 241 1.59 9.22 21.55
CA LEU A 241 0.23 9.63 21.18
C LEU A 241 0.20 10.66 20.03
N LEU A 242 1.20 11.49 19.87
CA LEU A 242 1.25 12.47 18.77
C LEU A 242 1.70 11.84 17.45
N TYR A 243 2.54 10.83 17.48
CA TYR A 243 3.09 10.21 16.27
C TYR A 243 2.02 9.68 15.29
N PRO A 244 0.94 8.98 15.74
CA PRO A 244 -0.14 8.58 14.83
C PRO A 244 -0.85 9.76 14.16
N LEU A 245 -1.01 10.88 14.87
CA LEU A 245 -1.62 12.09 14.30
C LEU A 245 -0.72 12.69 13.23
N GLN A 246 0.59 12.76 13.50
CA GLN A 246 1.59 13.16 12.53
C GLN A 246 1.54 12.27 11.28
N MET A 247 1.61 10.96 11.47
CA MET A 247 1.61 9.97 10.37
C MET A 247 0.31 10.07 9.55
N TYR A 248 -0.83 10.23 10.21
CA TYR A 248 -2.10 10.40 9.52
C TYR A 248 -2.15 11.70 8.71
N ALA A 249 -1.78 12.82 9.32
CA ALA A 249 -1.79 14.12 8.64
C ALA A 249 -0.81 14.13 7.45
N ASP A 250 0.38 13.54 7.61
CA ASP A 250 1.37 13.41 6.54
C ASP A 250 0.85 12.55 5.38
N PHE A 251 0.44 11.33 5.68
CA PHE A 251 0.05 10.37 4.66
C PHE A 251 -1.30 10.71 4.02
N SER A 252 -2.33 11.08 4.81
CA SER A 252 -3.62 11.50 4.24
C SER A 252 -3.51 12.83 3.50
N GLY A 253 -2.61 13.73 3.92
CA GLY A 253 -2.31 14.97 3.21
C GLY A 253 -1.71 14.71 1.83
N CYS A 254 -0.73 13.81 1.74
CA CYS A 254 -0.19 13.35 0.45
C CYS A 254 -1.28 12.71 -0.42
N MET A 255 -2.16 11.89 0.17
CA MET A 255 -3.29 11.30 -0.56
C MET A 255 -4.24 12.36 -1.13
N ASP A 256 -4.58 13.39 -0.36
CA ASP A 256 -5.46 14.45 -0.86
C ASP A 256 -4.82 15.25 -2.00
N ILE A 257 -3.50 15.52 -1.93
CA ILE A 257 -2.79 16.15 -3.05
C ILE A 257 -2.88 15.26 -4.31
N VAL A 258 -2.66 13.96 -4.16
CA VAL A 258 -2.71 12.99 -5.26
C VAL A 258 -4.12 12.87 -5.86
N LEU A 259 -5.13 12.70 -5.01
CA LEU A 259 -6.52 12.57 -5.45
C LEU A 259 -7.02 13.87 -6.10
N GLY A 260 -6.72 15.01 -5.48
CA GLY A 260 -7.07 16.32 -6.04
C GLY A 260 -6.36 16.59 -7.37
N THR A 261 -5.07 16.24 -7.50
CA THR A 261 -4.35 16.34 -8.76
C THR A 261 -5.00 15.50 -9.86
N SER A 262 -5.38 14.27 -9.55
CA SER A 262 -6.04 13.38 -10.50
C SER A 262 -7.42 13.91 -10.92
N GLU A 263 -8.16 14.48 -9.98
CA GLU A 263 -9.48 15.07 -10.22
C GLU A 263 -9.42 16.31 -11.15
N LEU A 264 -8.34 17.10 -11.10
CA LEU A 264 -8.12 18.19 -12.07
C LEU A 264 -8.14 17.70 -13.52
N PHE A 265 -7.77 16.46 -13.78
CA PHE A 265 -7.81 15.81 -15.10
C PHE A 265 -9.13 15.05 -15.35
N GLY A 266 -10.11 15.13 -14.46
CA GLY A 266 -11.37 14.39 -14.55
C GLY A 266 -11.25 12.91 -14.16
N ILE A 267 -10.16 12.49 -13.52
CA ILE A 267 -9.88 11.11 -13.16
C ILE A 267 -10.06 10.93 -11.65
N LYS A 268 -10.99 10.05 -11.25
CA LYS A 268 -11.27 9.76 -9.84
C LYS A 268 -10.48 8.56 -9.36
N LEU A 269 -9.69 8.76 -8.31
CA LEU A 269 -8.96 7.70 -7.63
C LEU A 269 -9.71 7.22 -6.39
N ALA A 270 -9.37 5.99 -5.93
CA ALA A 270 -9.98 5.42 -4.73
C ALA A 270 -9.52 6.12 -3.45
N GLU A 271 -10.44 6.28 -2.50
CA GLU A 271 -10.12 6.80 -1.17
C GLU A 271 -9.26 5.80 -0.38
N ASN A 272 -8.30 6.36 0.37
CA ASN A 272 -7.38 5.55 1.16
C ASN A 272 -7.61 5.66 2.68
N PHE A 273 -8.40 6.63 3.10
CA PHE A 273 -8.74 6.89 4.50
C PHE A 273 -10.21 7.24 4.68
N ASN A 274 -10.80 6.74 5.78
CA ASN A 274 -12.16 7.08 6.19
C ASN A 274 -12.23 7.26 7.71
N ASN A 275 -11.75 8.40 8.22
CA ASN A 275 -11.78 8.76 9.63
C ASN A 275 -11.34 7.62 10.58
N PRO A 276 -10.10 7.07 10.42
CA PRO A 276 -9.68 5.86 11.10
C PRO A 276 -9.65 5.97 12.62
N PHE A 277 -9.42 7.16 13.19
CA PHE A 277 -9.32 7.34 14.64
C PHE A 277 -10.66 7.30 15.38
N PHE A 278 -11.78 7.32 14.64
CA PHE A 278 -13.12 7.10 15.22
C PHE A 278 -13.52 5.61 15.24
N SER A 279 -12.61 4.71 14.90
CA SER A 279 -12.86 3.27 14.89
C SER A 279 -13.00 2.72 16.30
N ARG A 280 -14.03 1.91 16.53
CA ARG A 280 -14.34 1.29 17.83
C ARG A 280 -13.55 0.02 18.07
N THR A 281 -13.03 -0.61 17.00
CA THR A 281 -12.25 -1.84 17.04
C THR A 281 -11.01 -1.75 16.16
N SER A 282 -9.98 -2.55 16.46
CA SER A 282 -8.80 -2.62 15.60
C SER A 282 -9.10 -3.15 14.20
N GLN A 283 -10.12 -4.00 14.04
CA GLN A 283 -10.57 -4.45 12.72
C GLN A 283 -11.18 -3.32 11.91
N GLU A 284 -12.04 -2.51 12.52
CA GLU A 284 -12.64 -1.33 11.89
C GLU A 284 -11.58 -0.30 11.53
N PHE A 285 -10.56 -0.11 12.39
CA PHE A 285 -9.44 0.78 12.10
C PHE A 285 -8.74 0.41 10.79
N TRP A 286 -8.40 -0.86 10.57
CA TRP A 286 -7.75 -1.32 9.36
C TRP A 286 -8.66 -1.39 8.12
N GLN A 287 -9.97 -1.23 8.28
CA GLN A 287 -10.91 -1.01 7.17
C GLN A 287 -10.97 0.46 6.74
N ARG A 288 -10.49 1.37 7.60
CA ARG A 288 -10.54 2.82 7.41
C ARG A 288 -9.16 3.45 7.18
N TRP A 289 -8.09 2.70 7.46
CA TRP A 289 -6.68 3.10 7.29
C TRP A 289 -6.05 2.36 6.12
N HIS A 290 -5.43 3.11 5.19
CA HIS A 290 -4.74 2.57 4.01
C HIS A 290 -5.58 1.54 3.27
N ILE A 291 -6.82 1.92 2.94
CA ILE A 291 -7.90 1.05 2.45
C ILE A 291 -7.47 0.26 1.22
N THR A 292 -6.77 0.90 0.27
CA THR A 292 -6.39 0.28 -0.99
C THR A 292 -5.34 -0.82 -0.80
N LEU A 293 -4.40 -0.66 0.13
CA LEU A 293 -3.45 -1.74 0.49
C LEU A 293 -4.18 -2.91 1.16
N GLY A 294 -5.08 -2.61 2.12
CA GLY A 294 -5.85 -3.62 2.82
C GLY A 294 -6.75 -4.43 1.89
N THR A 295 -7.42 -3.79 0.93
CA THR A 295 -8.24 -4.48 -0.07
C THR A 295 -7.38 -5.28 -1.05
N TRP A 296 -6.24 -4.73 -1.50
CA TRP A 296 -5.30 -5.45 -2.35
C TRP A 296 -4.83 -6.76 -1.67
N ALA A 297 -4.39 -6.66 -0.42
CA ALA A 297 -3.89 -7.82 0.32
C ALA A 297 -4.98 -8.87 0.57
N LYS A 298 -6.23 -8.47 0.83
CA LYS A 298 -7.35 -9.40 0.95
C LYS A 298 -7.62 -10.15 -0.35
N ASP A 299 -7.67 -9.43 -1.47
CA ASP A 299 -8.10 -10.00 -2.74
C ASP A 299 -7.03 -10.86 -3.40
N TYR A 300 -5.75 -10.47 -3.31
CA TYR A 300 -4.67 -11.18 -4.00
C TYR A 300 -3.87 -12.13 -3.09
N VAL A 301 -3.98 -12.00 -1.76
CA VAL A 301 -3.29 -12.87 -0.81
C VAL A 301 -4.28 -13.71 0.01
N LEU A 302 -5.15 -13.07 0.80
CA LEU A 302 -5.97 -13.79 1.78
C LEU A 302 -7.02 -14.70 1.13
N TYR A 303 -7.84 -14.16 0.22
CA TYR A 303 -8.92 -14.94 -0.38
C TYR A 303 -8.42 -16.11 -1.25
N PRO A 304 -7.38 -15.95 -2.10
CA PRO A 304 -6.80 -17.08 -2.81
C PRO A 304 -6.21 -18.14 -1.87
N LEU A 305 -5.53 -17.69 -0.80
CA LEU A 305 -4.99 -18.59 0.21
C LEU A 305 -6.10 -19.42 0.87
N LEU A 306 -7.16 -18.77 1.36
CA LEU A 306 -8.28 -19.45 2.01
C LEU A 306 -9.02 -20.44 1.08
N LYS A 307 -9.05 -20.15 -0.22
CA LYS A 307 -9.63 -21.03 -1.26
C LYS A 307 -8.67 -22.14 -1.70
N SER A 308 -7.41 -22.13 -1.28
CA SER A 308 -6.43 -23.14 -1.69
C SER A 308 -6.77 -24.53 -1.13
N LYS A 309 -6.36 -25.56 -1.89
CA LYS A 309 -6.55 -26.97 -1.45
C LYS A 309 -5.92 -27.24 -0.09
N LEU A 310 -4.77 -26.59 0.22
CA LEU A 310 -4.08 -26.71 1.49
C LEU A 310 -4.92 -26.17 2.65
N MET A 311 -5.44 -24.93 2.52
CA MET A 311 -6.23 -24.30 3.58
C MET A 311 -7.60 -24.97 3.75
N ILE A 312 -8.21 -25.50 2.68
CA ILE A 312 -9.43 -26.31 2.77
C ILE A 312 -9.17 -27.61 3.56
N LYS A 313 -8.05 -28.31 3.27
CA LYS A 313 -7.68 -29.52 4.02
C LYS A 313 -7.40 -29.18 5.48
N PHE A 314 -6.64 -28.13 5.74
CA PHE A 314 -6.37 -27.62 7.08
C PHE A 314 -7.67 -27.28 7.84
N GLY A 315 -8.61 -26.61 7.20
CA GLY A 315 -9.90 -26.29 7.78
C GLY A 315 -10.78 -27.53 8.10
N LYS A 316 -10.71 -28.59 7.28
CA LYS A 316 -11.37 -29.86 7.59
C LYS A 316 -10.71 -30.54 8.80
N PHE A 317 -9.38 -30.55 8.84
CA PHE A 317 -8.61 -31.11 9.95
C PHE A 317 -8.91 -30.39 11.27
N THR A 318 -8.83 -29.05 11.30
CA THR A 318 -9.06 -28.27 12.51
C THR A 318 -10.49 -28.38 13.03
N LYS A 319 -11.48 -28.39 12.12
CA LYS A 319 -12.90 -28.59 12.51
C LYS A 319 -13.16 -29.98 13.08
N LYS A 320 -12.50 -31.01 12.55
CA LYS A 320 -12.64 -32.41 13.06
C LYS A 320 -12.04 -32.56 14.46
N ASN A 321 -10.86 -32.01 14.71
CA ASN A 321 -10.12 -32.25 15.96
C ASN A 321 -10.47 -31.23 17.06
N PHE A 322 -10.83 -29.98 16.73
CA PHE A 322 -11.07 -28.92 17.72
C PHE A 322 -12.50 -28.40 17.74
N GLY A 323 -13.38 -28.93 16.85
CA GLY A 323 -14.75 -28.46 16.71
C GLY A 323 -14.93 -27.26 15.78
N LYS A 324 -16.18 -26.91 15.50
CA LYS A 324 -16.53 -25.93 14.44
C LYS A 324 -16.00 -24.51 14.73
N LYS A 325 -16.19 -23.98 15.94
CA LYS A 325 -15.79 -22.61 16.30
C LYS A 325 -14.26 -22.47 16.41
N PRO A 326 -13.53 -23.27 17.24
CA PRO A 326 -12.08 -23.20 17.32
C PRO A 326 -11.40 -23.53 15.97
N GLY A 327 -11.93 -24.52 15.23
CA GLY A 327 -11.39 -24.85 13.91
C GLY A 327 -11.47 -23.70 12.91
N LYS A 328 -12.56 -22.92 12.91
CA LYS A 328 -12.67 -21.70 12.09
C LYS A 328 -11.68 -20.61 12.54
N PHE A 329 -11.53 -20.44 13.87
CA PHE A 329 -10.57 -19.48 14.42
C PHE A 329 -9.12 -19.81 13.99
N LEU A 330 -8.71 -21.09 14.06
CA LEU A 330 -7.37 -21.52 13.64
C LEU A 330 -7.10 -21.25 12.14
N VAL A 331 -8.08 -21.47 11.28
CA VAL A 331 -7.96 -21.12 9.86
C VAL A 331 -7.78 -19.61 9.67
N ASN A 332 -8.57 -18.80 10.39
CA ASN A 332 -8.44 -17.34 10.36
C ASN A 332 -7.08 -16.88 10.89
N LEU A 333 -6.62 -17.47 12.00
CA LEU A 333 -5.32 -17.19 12.62
C LEU A 333 -4.17 -17.34 11.62
N VAL A 334 -4.13 -18.46 10.89
CA VAL A 334 -3.08 -18.74 9.88
C VAL A 334 -3.25 -17.80 8.66
N GLY A 335 -4.47 -17.62 8.17
CA GLY A 335 -4.72 -16.72 7.03
C GLY A 335 -4.32 -15.29 7.32
N MET A 336 -4.70 -14.77 8.48
CA MET A 336 -4.34 -13.42 8.93
C MET A 336 -2.85 -13.29 9.23
N PHE A 337 -2.19 -14.32 9.76
CA PHE A 337 -0.73 -14.33 9.93
C PHE A 337 -0.01 -14.10 8.61
N ILE A 338 -0.36 -14.89 7.58
CA ILE A 338 0.26 -14.77 6.25
C ILE A 338 -0.02 -13.40 5.65
N LEU A 339 -1.26 -12.89 5.74
CA LEU A 339 -1.61 -11.54 5.26
C LEU A 339 -0.70 -10.48 5.88
N TRP A 340 -0.59 -10.46 7.21
CA TRP A 340 0.20 -9.48 7.94
C TRP A 340 1.69 -9.61 7.65
N MET A 341 2.21 -10.85 7.52
CA MET A 341 3.60 -11.09 7.13
C MET A 341 3.90 -10.49 5.75
N VAL A 342 3.03 -10.70 4.75
CA VAL A 342 3.18 -10.10 3.41
C VAL A 342 3.22 -8.58 3.49
N MET A 343 2.36 -7.96 4.31
CA MET A 343 2.33 -6.51 4.48
C MET A 343 3.62 -5.98 5.14
N GLY A 344 4.13 -6.65 6.18
CA GLY A 344 5.39 -6.25 6.82
C GLY A 344 6.61 -6.42 5.92
N ILE A 345 6.67 -7.51 5.16
CA ILE A 345 7.72 -7.75 4.16
C ILE A 345 7.68 -6.67 3.09
N TRP A 346 6.49 -6.30 2.61
CA TRP A 346 6.32 -5.25 1.62
C TRP A 346 6.85 -3.88 2.07
N HIS A 347 6.80 -3.56 3.36
CA HIS A 347 7.42 -2.36 3.91
C HIS A 347 8.97 -2.39 3.84
N GLY A 348 9.58 -3.57 3.76
CA GLY A 348 11.01 -3.73 3.41
C GLY A 348 11.99 -3.71 4.58
N GLY A 349 11.56 -3.99 5.81
CA GLY A 349 12.45 -4.04 6.98
C GLY A 349 11.97 -4.95 8.10
N TRP A 350 12.90 -5.52 8.89
CA TRP A 350 12.59 -6.39 10.02
C TRP A 350 11.70 -5.73 11.08
N ARG A 351 11.84 -4.43 11.29
CA ARG A 351 11.00 -3.66 12.22
C ARG A 351 9.53 -3.70 11.84
N TYR A 352 9.23 -3.65 10.54
CA TYR A 352 7.86 -3.74 10.04
C TYR A 352 7.29 -5.15 10.22
N ILE A 353 8.13 -6.19 10.10
CA ILE A 353 7.70 -7.56 10.36
C ILE A 353 7.35 -7.73 11.85
N VAL A 354 8.22 -7.31 12.75
CA VAL A 354 8.02 -7.47 14.18
C VAL A 354 6.96 -6.48 14.70
N GLY A 355 7.13 -5.20 14.44
CA GLY A 355 6.31 -4.15 15.04
C GLY A 355 4.94 -4.00 14.38
N VAL A 356 4.86 -4.12 13.05
CA VAL A 356 3.59 -3.96 12.34
C VAL A 356 2.89 -5.29 12.19
N SER A 357 3.56 -6.29 11.60
CA SER A 357 2.89 -7.54 11.27
C SER A 357 2.52 -8.34 12.51
N LEU A 358 3.49 -8.63 13.38
CA LEU A 358 3.21 -9.45 14.58
C LEU A 358 2.33 -8.71 15.58
N TRP A 359 2.60 -7.42 15.86
CA TRP A 359 1.81 -6.64 16.79
C TRP A 359 0.32 -6.61 16.40
N TYR A 360 0.00 -6.17 15.18
CA TYR A 360 -1.40 -6.05 14.79
C TYR A 360 -2.08 -7.38 14.52
N TRP A 361 -1.34 -8.40 14.03
CA TRP A 361 -1.86 -9.75 13.97
C TRP A 361 -2.28 -10.28 15.35
N VAL A 362 -1.41 -10.15 16.37
CA VAL A 362 -1.72 -10.56 17.75
C VAL A 362 -2.92 -9.81 18.29
N ILE A 363 -2.95 -8.47 18.15
CA ILE A 363 -4.05 -7.63 18.64
C ILE A 363 -5.38 -8.02 18.00
N LEU A 364 -5.39 -8.26 16.68
CA LEU A 364 -6.61 -8.66 15.98
C LEU A 364 -7.10 -10.04 16.42
N MET A 365 -6.20 -10.99 16.56
CA MET A 365 -6.54 -12.34 16.98
C MET A 365 -6.99 -12.40 18.45
N LEU A 366 -6.35 -11.62 19.33
CA LEU A 366 -6.80 -11.47 20.71
C LEU A 366 -8.17 -10.77 20.77
N GLY A 367 -8.41 -9.77 19.94
CA GLY A 367 -9.71 -9.12 19.84
C GLY A 367 -10.82 -10.10 19.47
N ASP A 368 -10.60 -10.96 18.46
CA ASP A 368 -11.56 -11.99 18.05
C ASP A 368 -11.80 -13.03 19.16
N LEU A 369 -10.74 -13.47 19.86
CA LEU A 369 -10.80 -14.46 20.92
C LEU A 369 -11.53 -13.92 22.16
N LEU A 370 -11.26 -12.67 22.53
CA LEU A 370 -11.78 -12.06 23.76
C LEU A 370 -13.16 -11.40 23.57
N ALA A 371 -13.59 -11.13 22.34
CA ALA A 371 -14.88 -10.48 22.05
C ALA A 371 -16.09 -11.14 22.76
N PRO A 372 -16.24 -12.49 22.77
CA PRO A 372 -17.36 -13.12 23.47
C PRO A 372 -17.30 -12.94 24.99
N ILE A 373 -16.08 -12.87 25.56
CA ILE A 373 -15.86 -12.66 26.99
C ILE A 373 -16.26 -11.23 27.36
N PHE A 374 -15.79 -10.25 26.62
CA PHE A 374 -16.15 -8.85 26.81
C PHE A 374 -17.67 -8.62 26.67
N GLN A 375 -18.30 -9.27 25.69
CA GLN A 375 -19.75 -9.19 25.53
C GLN A 375 -20.49 -9.73 26.76
N LYS A 376 -20.07 -10.87 27.32
CA LYS A 376 -20.65 -11.41 28.55
C LYS A 376 -20.47 -10.47 29.75
N ILE A 377 -19.29 -9.88 29.91
CA ILE A 377 -18.99 -8.95 30.99
C ILE A 377 -19.86 -7.70 30.88
N THR A 378 -19.93 -7.07 29.71
CA THR A 378 -20.72 -5.85 29.49
C THR A 378 -22.20 -6.09 29.70
N THR A 379 -22.73 -7.24 29.26
CA THR A 379 -24.12 -7.64 29.50
C THR A 379 -24.37 -7.87 31.00
N LYS A 380 -23.48 -8.59 31.69
CA LYS A 380 -23.62 -8.86 33.15
C LYS A 380 -23.58 -7.57 33.98
N LEU A 381 -22.76 -6.60 33.56
CA LEU A 381 -22.64 -5.31 34.24
C LEU A 381 -23.73 -4.30 33.83
N GLY A 382 -24.67 -4.67 32.96
CA GLY A 382 -25.73 -3.77 32.48
C GLY A 382 -25.19 -2.53 31.75
N MET A 383 -24.03 -2.62 31.12
CA MET A 383 -23.38 -1.48 30.48
C MET A 383 -24.16 -1.03 29.24
N LYS A 384 -24.40 0.27 29.12
CA LYS A 384 -25.06 0.89 27.94
C LYS A 384 -24.04 0.98 26.79
N THR A 385 -23.94 -0.09 26.00
CA THR A 385 -22.94 -0.20 24.91
C THR A 385 -23.21 0.70 23.71
N ASP A 386 -24.39 1.33 23.65
CA ASP A 386 -24.76 2.30 22.60
C ASP A 386 -24.58 3.75 23.06
N SER A 387 -24.05 3.98 24.28
CA SER A 387 -23.81 5.33 24.80
C SER A 387 -22.60 5.99 24.13
N PHE A 388 -22.65 7.32 24.03
CA PHE A 388 -21.51 8.12 23.52
C PHE A 388 -20.23 7.85 24.32
N SER A 389 -20.32 7.79 25.64
CA SER A 389 -19.17 7.52 26.52
C SER A 389 -18.52 6.16 26.23
N TRP A 390 -19.34 5.14 25.94
CA TRP A 390 -18.83 3.81 25.57
C TRP A 390 -18.14 3.84 24.21
N HIS A 391 -18.70 4.53 23.24
CA HIS A 391 -18.10 4.70 21.91
C HIS A 391 -16.78 5.48 22.00
N LEU A 392 -16.74 6.55 22.79
CA LEU A 392 -15.53 7.33 23.04
C LEU A 392 -14.43 6.46 23.67
N PHE A 393 -14.77 5.67 24.70
CA PHE A 393 -13.84 4.72 25.32
C PHE A 393 -13.29 3.73 24.30
N GLN A 394 -14.16 3.14 23.47
CA GLN A 394 -13.73 2.17 22.44
C GLN A 394 -12.77 2.81 21.41
N SER A 395 -13.07 4.01 20.93
CA SER A 395 -12.23 4.71 19.96
C SER A 395 -10.89 5.13 20.57
N THR A 396 -10.90 5.65 21.81
CA THR A 396 -9.67 6.02 22.55
C THR A 396 -8.79 4.79 22.80
N ARG A 397 -9.37 3.69 23.25
CA ARG A 397 -8.64 2.42 23.41
C ARG A 397 -8.02 1.96 22.08
N THR A 398 -8.79 1.99 20.99
CA THR A 398 -8.32 1.58 19.66
C THR A 398 -7.18 2.49 19.18
N TYR A 399 -7.31 3.80 19.41
CA TYR A 399 -6.26 4.77 19.12
C TYR A 399 -4.97 4.48 19.90
N VAL A 400 -5.06 4.22 21.21
CA VAL A 400 -3.88 3.91 22.05
C VAL A 400 -3.20 2.62 21.57
N ILE A 401 -3.97 1.57 21.28
CA ILE A 401 -3.43 0.30 20.75
C ILE A 401 -2.68 0.57 19.43
N TYR A 402 -3.26 1.39 18.55
CA TYR A 402 -2.61 1.77 17.29
C TYR A 402 -1.36 2.59 17.56
N ALA A 403 -1.40 3.55 18.47
CA ALA A 403 -0.29 4.44 18.80
C ALA A 403 0.93 3.67 19.29
N VAL A 404 0.74 2.68 20.18
CA VAL A 404 1.83 1.81 20.65
C VAL A 404 2.45 1.04 19.48
N GLY A 405 1.64 0.44 18.59
CA GLY A 405 2.15 -0.26 17.41
C GLY A 405 2.85 0.67 16.41
N ALA A 406 2.37 1.91 16.28
CA ALA A 406 2.94 2.90 15.37
C ALA A 406 4.35 3.34 15.80
N THR A 407 4.72 3.25 17.09
CA THR A 407 6.07 3.60 17.54
C THR A 407 7.17 2.78 16.88
N PHE A 408 6.88 1.55 16.44
CA PHE A 408 7.84 0.73 15.69
C PHE A 408 8.21 1.34 14.33
N PHE A 409 7.43 2.29 13.80
CA PHE A 409 7.79 3.08 12.62
C PHE A 409 8.68 4.28 12.99
N SER A 410 8.54 4.86 14.17
CA SER A 410 9.23 6.09 14.58
C SER A 410 10.62 5.86 15.14
N VAL A 411 10.82 4.77 15.87
CA VAL A 411 12.09 4.46 16.55
C VAL A 411 13.07 3.87 15.55
N GLY A 412 14.00 4.68 15.06
CA GLY A 412 15.13 4.20 14.25
C GLY A 412 15.43 4.97 12.97
N VAL A 413 15.19 6.25 12.96
CA VAL A 413 15.85 7.21 12.06
C VAL A 413 17.03 7.82 12.83
N SER A 414 18.00 6.98 13.14
CA SER A 414 19.33 7.41 13.59
C SER A 414 20.36 6.53 12.90
#